data_eb3cec8302b03928dd373a6dc9efa66b
#
_entry.id   eb3cec8302b03928dd373a6dc9efa66b
#
_cell.length_a   1.000
_cell.length_b   1.000
_cell.length_c   1.000
_cell.angle_alpha   90.00
_cell.angle_beta   90.00
_cell.angle_gamma   90.00
#
_symmetry.space_group_name_H-M   'P 1'
#
loop_
_entity.id
_entity.type
_entity.pdbx_description
1 polymer ?
#
loop_
_entity_poly.entity_id
_entity_poly.type
_entity_poly.pdbx_seq_one_letter_code
_entity_poly.pdbx_strand_id
1 'polypeptide(L)'
;MNPAFLVVLLLVSGALFTVSEARAWESSLYPGDWTPPEARQAPPSFETDKLIQDFSYAGYRRSEVAIPTVAGPIFDVVEGYGADPTGGLDSTAPIQSAIDAAAEAGGGVVFLPAGTYRVRPQGNAAASLRIRRSGVVLRGAGPGSTFIFNDAWQMRNKDIIRVDSPGSGWATVPEGSPETSIRSDLPGPAVQIPVAGVAGFAAGDWIVLRADASEAFKEEHNMGNVWGGQGVGPGVLFVRQIVAIDEASNTLTIDVPTRYYLKTRDSARVHLLGPHIDEVGLEDFSIGNIEHPNHGSTSGWSTGDYSVAGTHAHDVHGSYAISMTRTRNSWIRGVQTYRPPQNSLNAHVLSNALRIGNSVALTVENCHFQRALYSGGGGNAYMVRITNGQEILVKDTVVGYNRHGFVFSHMQTSGNVILRGRAEHTGWRAIAGGAGSSGSDHHMWMSQ
;
A
#
# COMPACT_ATOMS: atom_id res chain seq x y z
N MET A 1 -81.38 -31.91 22.96
CA MET A 1 -80.72 -30.66 22.56
C MET A 1 -79.25 -30.89 22.55
N ASN A 2 -78.67 -31.08 21.40
CA ASN A 2 -77.29 -31.43 21.23
C ASN A 2 -76.65 -30.38 20.29
N PRO A 3 -75.61 -29.66 20.66
CA PRO A 3 -74.92 -28.78 19.72
C PRO A 3 -73.82 -29.53 18.98
N ALA A 4 -73.88 -29.46 17.69
CA ALA A 4 -72.93 -30.02 16.76
C ALA A 4 -71.61 -29.20 16.78
N PHE A 5 -70.48 -29.91 16.99
CA PHE A 5 -69.13 -29.33 16.78
C PHE A 5 -68.79 -29.37 15.30
N LEU A 6 -68.55 -28.16 14.74
CA LEU A 6 -68.04 -27.98 13.39
C LEU A 6 -66.49 -28.01 13.47
N VAL A 7 -65.86 -29.06 12.95
CA VAL A 7 -64.42 -29.11 12.80
C VAL A 7 -64.04 -28.48 11.47
N VAL A 8 -63.35 -27.31 11.52
CA VAL A 8 -62.76 -26.70 10.34
C VAL A 8 -61.37 -27.25 10.14
N LEU A 9 -61.20 -28.02 9.09
CA LEU A 9 -59.89 -28.54 8.65
C LEU A 9 -59.18 -27.40 7.87
N LEU A 10 -58.17 -26.79 8.45
CA LEU A 10 -57.23 -25.89 7.75
C LEU A 10 -56.19 -26.71 7.01
N LEU A 11 -56.34 -26.82 5.69
CA LEU A 11 -55.26 -27.29 4.79
C LEU A 11 -54.20 -26.22 4.66
N VAL A 12 -53.09 -26.41 5.34
CA VAL A 12 -51.88 -25.62 5.11
C VAL A 12 -51.16 -26.24 3.91
N SER A 13 -51.28 -25.62 2.74
CA SER A 13 -50.47 -25.93 1.58
C SER A 13 -49.03 -25.49 1.85
N GLY A 14 -48.19 -26.44 2.25
CA GLY A 14 -46.75 -26.23 2.35
C GLY A 14 -46.14 -26.02 0.98
N ALA A 15 -45.84 -24.80 0.63
CA ALA A 15 -44.95 -24.52 -0.50
C ALA A 15 -43.55 -25.02 -0.10
N LEU A 16 -43.13 -26.13 -0.68
CA LEU A 16 -41.72 -26.54 -0.65
C LEU A 16 -40.91 -25.50 -1.43
N PHE A 17 -40.31 -24.56 -0.71
CA PHE A 17 -39.21 -23.76 -1.28
C PHE A 17 -38.04 -24.73 -1.45
N THR A 18 -37.82 -25.18 -2.67
CA THR A 18 -36.54 -25.78 -3.05
C THR A 18 -35.54 -24.66 -2.94
N VAL A 19 -34.74 -24.66 -1.87
CA VAL A 19 -33.52 -23.88 -1.78
C VAL A 19 -32.63 -24.42 -2.89
N SER A 20 -32.57 -23.70 -3.99
CA SER A 20 -31.53 -23.93 -4.99
C SER A 20 -30.21 -23.77 -4.24
N GLU A 21 -29.52 -24.88 -4.01
CA GLU A 21 -28.13 -24.78 -3.57
C GLU A 21 -27.41 -23.91 -4.59
N ALA A 22 -27.05 -22.68 -4.17
CA ALA A 22 -26.19 -21.85 -4.96
C ALA A 22 -24.90 -22.66 -5.13
N ARG A 23 -24.69 -23.22 -6.31
CA ARG A 23 -23.42 -23.84 -6.65
C ARG A 23 -22.36 -22.80 -6.40
N ALA A 24 -21.49 -23.10 -5.46
CA ALA A 24 -20.29 -22.28 -5.24
C ALA A 24 -19.60 -22.13 -6.61
N TRP A 25 -19.16 -20.91 -6.93
CA TRP A 25 -18.43 -20.68 -8.16
C TRP A 25 -17.22 -21.59 -8.20
N GLU A 26 -17.12 -22.39 -9.25
CA GLU A 26 -16.07 -23.36 -9.43
C GLU A 26 -15.15 -22.87 -10.55
N SER A 27 -13.89 -22.69 -10.22
CA SER A 27 -12.88 -22.28 -11.20
C SER A 27 -12.53 -23.44 -12.11
N SER A 28 -12.44 -23.21 -13.42
CA SER A 28 -11.92 -24.21 -14.34
C SER A 28 -10.45 -24.57 -14.08
N LEU A 29 -9.72 -23.74 -13.34
CA LEU A 29 -8.34 -23.99 -12.90
C LEU A 29 -8.28 -24.78 -11.59
N TYR A 30 -9.39 -24.86 -10.86
CA TYR A 30 -9.51 -25.53 -9.57
C TYR A 30 -10.74 -26.42 -9.59
N PRO A 31 -10.57 -27.72 -9.88
CA PRO A 31 -11.68 -28.66 -9.92
C PRO A 31 -12.38 -28.77 -8.57
N GLY A 32 -13.63 -29.24 -8.55
CA GLY A 32 -14.50 -29.23 -7.37
C GLY A 32 -14.06 -30.08 -6.19
N ASP A 33 -13.07 -30.92 -6.39
CA ASP A 33 -12.37 -31.68 -5.36
C ASP A 33 -11.12 -30.93 -4.82
N TRP A 34 -10.80 -29.78 -5.42
CA TRP A 34 -9.70 -28.96 -4.93
C TRP A 34 -10.12 -28.23 -3.65
N THR A 35 -9.51 -28.59 -2.55
CA THR A 35 -9.54 -27.83 -1.32
C THR A 35 -8.31 -26.94 -1.30
N PRO A 36 -8.44 -25.61 -1.03
CA PRO A 36 -7.27 -24.80 -0.75
C PRO A 36 -6.48 -25.53 0.33
N PRO A 37 -5.20 -25.86 0.11
CA PRO A 37 -4.41 -26.28 1.22
C PRO A 37 -4.50 -25.13 2.21
N GLU A 38 -4.93 -25.38 3.45
CA GLU A 38 -4.68 -24.40 4.48
C GLU A 38 -3.22 -24.04 4.35
N ALA A 39 -2.89 -22.77 4.23
CA ALA A 39 -1.51 -22.32 3.98
C ALA A 39 -0.53 -22.89 5.02
N ARG A 40 -1.05 -23.29 6.16
CA ARG A 40 -0.36 -24.00 7.24
C ARG A 40 -0.19 -25.50 7.01
N GLN A 41 -0.91 -26.08 6.05
CA GLN A 41 -0.95 -27.54 5.78
C GLN A 41 -0.44 -27.89 4.39
N ALA A 42 -0.23 -26.92 3.50
CA ALA A 42 0.39 -27.21 2.23
C ALA A 42 1.78 -27.81 2.48
N PRO A 43 2.11 -28.95 1.85
CA PRO A 43 3.43 -29.55 2.01
C PRO A 43 4.48 -28.53 1.55
N PRO A 44 5.47 -28.24 2.38
CA PRO A 44 6.55 -27.33 1.97
C PRO A 44 7.21 -27.86 0.70
N SER A 45 7.44 -26.98 -0.27
CA SER A 45 8.06 -27.32 -1.54
C SER A 45 9.02 -26.24 -2.00
N PHE A 46 10.05 -26.62 -2.74
CA PHE A 46 10.89 -25.72 -3.50
C PHE A 46 10.28 -25.40 -4.87
N GLU A 47 9.22 -26.07 -5.27
CA GLU A 47 8.44 -25.83 -6.48
C GLU A 47 7.25 -24.90 -6.17
N THR A 48 7.54 -23.62 -5.94
CA THR A 48 6.55 -22.64 -5.47
C THR A 48 5.52 -22.25 -6.52
N ASP A 49 5.81 -22.48 -7.79
CA ASP A 49 4.90 -22.27 -8.93
C ASP A 49 3.71 -23.21 -8.98
N LYS A 50 3.81 -24.34 -8.27
CA LYS A 50 2.74 -25.34 -8.15
C LYS A 50 1.84 -25.14 -6.93
N LEU A 51 2.12 -24.12 -6.10
CA LEU A 51 1.39 -23.86 -4.88
C LEU A 51 0.54 -22.59 -5.02
N ILE A 52 -0.76 -22.73 -4.81
CA ILE A 52 -1.62 -21.58 -4.61
C ILE A 52 -1.43 -21.13 -3.17
N GLN A 53 -0.96 -19.90 -3.03
CA GLN A 53 -0.71 -19.32 -1.72
C GLN A 53 -1.98 -18.73 -1.13
N ASP A 54 -2.07 -18.73 0.19
CA ASP A 54 -3.14 -18.08 0.90
C ASP A 54 -2.91 -16.57 0.96
N PHE A 55 -3.77 -15.80 0.29
CA PHE A 55 -3.74 -14.34 0.26
C PHE A 55 -4.71 -13.71 1.28
N SER A 56 -5.36 -14.48 2.14
CA SER A 56 -6.33 -13.98 3.12
C SER A 56 -5.72 -13.05 4.18
N TYR A 57 -4.40 -13.08 4.31
CA TYR A 57 -3.66 -12.22 5.24
C TYR A 57 -3.48 -10.76 4.75
N ALA A 58 -3.91 -10.43 3.53
CA ALA A 58 -3.77 -9.08 3.01
C ALA A 58 -4.72 -8.10 3.70
N GLY A 59 -4.19 -6.95 4.13
CA GLY A 59 -4.96 -5.86 4.70
C GLY A 59 -4.60 -5.50 6.14
N TYR A 60 -5.23 -4.45 6.61
CA TYR A 60 -5.09 -3.96 7.98
C TYR A 60 -5.27 -5.09 8.99
N ARG A 61 -4.30 -5.27 9.87
CA ARG A 61 -4.25 -6.35 10.86
C ARG A 61 -4.62 -7.73 10.27
N ARG A 62 -4.09 -8.04 9.09
CA ARG A 62 -4.34 -9.30 8.37
C ARG A 62 -5.80 -9.52 7.98
N SER A 63 -6.59 -8.44 7.87
CA SER A 63 -8.05 -8.48 7.66
C SER A 63 -8.85 -9.25 8.73
N GLU A 64 -8.25 -9.53 9.88
CA GLU A 64 -8.91 -10.19 11.01
C GLU A 64 -9.81 -9.24 11.81
N VAL A 65 -9.55 -7.95 11.72
CA VAL A 65 -10.36 -6.90 12.35
C VAL A 65 -10.68 -5.79 11.36
N ALA A 66 -11.82 -5.15 11.55
CA ALA A 66 -12.20 -4.01 10.73
C ALA A 66 -11.27 -2.80 10.98
N ILE A 67 -11.11 -1.95 9.97
CA ILE A 67 -10.46 -0.66 10.15
C ILE A 67 -11.22 0.13 11.21
N PRO A 68 -10.54 0.67 12.24
CA PRO A 68 -11.21 1.34 13.35
C PRO A 68 -11.85 2.66 12.92
N THR A 69 -12.95 3.02 13.56
CA THR A 69 -13.42 4.40 13.56
C THR A 69 -12.83 5.10 14.76
N VAL A 70 -11.71 5.80 14.56
CA VAL A 70 -11.03 6.53 15.65
C VAL A 70 -11.90 7.74 16.04
N ALA A 71 -12.35 7.78 17.29
CA ALA A 71 -13.25 8.81 17.78
C ALA A 71 -12.52 10.07 18.32
N GLY A 72 -11.27 9.96 18.68
CA GLY A 72 -10.50 11.09 19.22
C GLY A 72 -9.32 10.64 20.09
N PRO A 73 -8.59 11.60 20.68
CA PRO A 73 -8.82 13.06 20.71
C PRO A 73 -8.85 13.69 19.32
N ILE A 74 -9.59 14.80 19.19
CA ILE A 74 -9.73 15.53 17.92
C ILE A 74 -8.90 16.82 17.99
N PHE A 75 -8.10 17.03 16.95
CA PHE A 75 -7.28 18.21 16.72
C PHE A 75 -7.83 18.91 15.47
N ASP A 76 -8.80 19.82 15.67
CA ASP A 76 -9.41 20.59 14.58
C ASP A 76 -8.41 21.63 14.08
N VAL A 77 -8.04 21.52 12.79
CA VAL A 77 -6.99 22.38 12.21
C VAL A 77 -7.41 23.85 12.08
N VAL A 78 -8.70 24.12 11.99
CA VAL A 78 -9.24 25.50 11.88
C VAL A 78 -9.38 26.12 13.28
N GLU A 79 -10.17 25.48 14.15
CA GLU A 79 -10.49 26.05 15.46
C GLU A 79 -9.28 26.02 16.40
N GLY A 80 -8.49 24.95 16.38
CA GLY A 80 -7.37 24.77 17.29
C GLY A 80 -6.03 25.34 16.80
N TYR A 81 -5.84 25.46 15.48
CA TYR A 81 -4.53 25.75 14.90
C TYR A 81 -4.54 26.89 13.86
N GLY A 82 -5.71 27.42 13.51
CA GLY A 82 -5.83 28.57 12.62
C GLY A 82 -5.54 28.28 11.16
N ALA A 83 -5.75 27.05 10.69
CA ALA A 83 -5.70 26.74 9.27
C ALA A 83 -6.81 27.49 8.51
N ASP A 84 -6.51 27.98 7.31
CA ASP A 84 -7.45 28.68 6.46
C ASP A 84 -8.21 27.72 5.55
N PRO A 85 -9.51 27.49 5.78
CA PRO A 85 -10.33 26.60 4.95
C PRO A 85 -10.74 27.21 3.60
N THR A 86 -10.38 28.45 3.32
CA THR A 86 -10.73 29.13 2.05
C THR A 86 -9.68 28.88 0.95
N GLY A 87 -8.49 28.38 1.30
CA GLY A 87 -7.37 28.23 0.39
C GLY A 87 -6.63 29.53 0.06
N GLY A 88 -6.97 30.62 0.70
CA GLY A 88 -6.35 31.94 0.53
C GLY A 88 -4.96 32.00 1.15
N LEU A 89 -4.79 31.46 2.34
CA LEU A 89 -3.52 31.44 3.07
C LEU A 89 -2.86 30.07 3.05
N ASP A 90 -1.55 30.03 3.29
CA ASP A 90 -0.81 28.78 3.45
C ASP A 90 -1.13 28.12 4.80
N SER A 91 -1.76 26.97 4.76
CA SER A 91 -2.17 26.16 5.93
C SER A 91 -1.16 25.07 6.28
N THR A 92 0.01 25.03 5.65
CA THR A 92 1.02 23.99 5.90
C THR A 92 1.42 23.91 7.37
N ALA A 93 1.84 25.05 7.95
CA ALA A 93 2.29 25.09 9.34
C ALA A 93 1.16 24.81 10.35
N PRO A 94 -0.05 25.40 10.22
CA PRO A 94 -1.18 25.06 11.06
C PRO A 94 -1.52 23.57 11.07
N ILE A 95 -1.64 22.94 9.88
CA ILE A 95 -1.96 21.52 9.79
C ILE A 95 -0.83 20.66 10.36
N GLN A 96 0.43 21.01 10.08
CA GLN A 96 1.57 20.28 10.65
C GLN A 96 1.59 20.38 12.19
N SER A 97 1.28 21.54 12.75
CA SER A 97 1.18 21.71 14.21
C SER A 97 0.10 20.82 14.84
N ALA A 98 -1.05 20.67 14.17
CA ALA A 98 -2.09 19.74 14.61
C ALA A 98 -1.62 18.28 14.53
N ILE A 99 -0.90 17.89 13.47
CA ILE A 99 -0.30 16.55 13.33
C ILE A 99 0.71 16.30 14.45
N ASP A 100 1.56 17.27 14.75
CA ASP A 100 2.58 17.15 15.80
C ASP A 100 1.93 17.05 17.18
N ALA A 101 0.89 17.83 17.47
CA ALA A 101 0.14 17.77 18.72
C ALA A 101 -0.59 16.40 18.89
N ALA A 102 -1.19 15.88 17.83
CA ALA A 102 -1.78 14.53 17.86
C ALA A 102 -0.70 13.46 18.14
N ALA A 103 0.46 13.59 17.52
CA ALA A 103 1.59 12.70 17.74
C ALA A 103 2.13 12.75 19.18
N GLU A 104 2.23 13.95 19.77
CA GLU A 104 2.64 14.16 21.17
C GLU A 104 1.62 13.61 22.17
N ALA A 105 0.34 13.67 21.85
CA ALA A 105 -0.74 13.10 22.64
C ALA A 105 -0.79 11.55 22.59
N GLY A 106 0.09 10.92 21.80
CA GLY A 106 0.09 9.47 21.61
C GLY A 106 -0.89 8.97 20.55
N GLY A 107 -1.46 9.85 19.75
CA GLY A 107 -2.40 9.58 18.69
C GLY A 107 -3.65 10.45 18.75
N GLY A 108 -4.49 10.36 17.72
CA GLY A 108 -5.74 11.10 17.63
C GLY A 108 -6.09 11.48 16.20
N VAL A 109 -7.20 12.19 16.04
CA VAL A 109 -7.74 12.61 14.76
C VAL A 109 -7.37 14.07 14.50
N VAL A 110 -6.54 14.31 13.51
CA VAL A 110 -6.31 15.63 12.93
C VAL A 110 -7.44 15.89 11.93
N PHE A 111 -8.39 16.70 12.32
CA PHE A 111 -9.61 16.92 11.56
C PHE A 111 -9.53 18.18 10.72
N LEU A 112 -9.77 18.03 9.43
CA LEU A 112 -9.88 19.11 8.46
C LEU A 112 -11.36 19.31 8.14
N PRO A 113 -12.03 20.33 8.68
CA PRO A 113 -13.39 20.69 8.30
C PRO A 113 -13.58 20.88 6.78
N ALA A 114 -14.81 21.02 6.33
CA ALA A 114 -15.10 21.34 4.94
C ALA A 114 -14.37 22.63 4.50
N GLY A 115 -13.66 22.57 3.37
CA GLY A 115 -12.89 23.70 2.86
C GLY A 115 -11.75 23.27 1.94
N THR A 116 -11.01 24.27 1.46
CA THR A 116 -9.78 24.06 0.68
C THR A 116 -8.59 24.53 1.49
N TYR A 117 -7.64 23.64 1.74
CA TYR A 117 -6.44 23.92 2.52
C TYR A 117 -5.22 23.96 1.59
N ARG A 118 -4.70 25.16 1.41
CA ARG A 118 -3.49 25.36 0.60
C ARG A 118 -2.25 24.94 1.39
N VAL A 119 -1.44 24.07 0.79
CA VAL A 119 -0.20 23.58 1.39
C VAL A 119 0.96 23.62 0.39
N ARG A 120 2.19 23.63 0.89
CA ARG A 120 3.40 23.53 0.08
C ARG A 120 4.59 23.04 0.90
N PRO A 121 5.60 22.38 0.28
CA PRO A 121 6.83 22.07 0.99
C PRO A 121 7.54 23.37 1.44
N GLN A 122 7.89 23.45 2.71
CA GLN A 122 8.60 24.61 3.26
C GLN A 122 10.10 24.45 2.99
N GLY A 123 10.70 25.42 2.31
CA GLY A 123 12.12 25.38 1.93
C GLY A 123 12.48 24.10 1.16
N ASN A 124 13.47 23.36 1.66
CA ASN A 124 13.92 22.10 1.08
C ASN A 124 13.19 20.87 1.63
N ALA A 125 12.06 21.04 2.31
CA ALA A 125 11.31 19.91 2.86
C ALA A 125 10.91 18.92 1.76
N ALA A 126 11.01 17.64 2.09
CA ALA A 126 10.66 16.54 1.17
C ALA A 126 9.16 16.28 1.09
N ALA A 127 8.34 16.98 1.87
CA ALA A 127 6.88 16.92 1.83
C ALA A 127 6.26 18.22 2.34
N SER A 128 5.00 18.47 1.95
CA SER A 128 4.19 19.55 2.52
C SER A 128 3.74 19.22 3.94
N LEU A 129 3.19 18.04 4.13
CA LEU A 129 2.73 17.52 5.43
C LEU A 129 3.44 16.20 5.75
N ARG A 130 3.75 15.97 7.02
CA ARG A 130 4.48 14.76 7.43
C ARG A 130 3.94 14.17 8.72
N ILE A 131 3.64 12.86 8.70
CA ILE A 131 3.24 12.07 9.86
C ILE A 131 4.37 11.10 10.18
N ARG A 132 4.94 11.15 11.40
CA ARG A 132 6.12 10.39 11.83
C ARG A 132 5.89 9.57 13.11
N ARG A 133 4.68 9.50 13.60
CA ARG A 133 4.30 8.78 14.82
C ARG A 133 3.06 7.92 14.58
N SER A 134 2.98 6.85 15.33
CA SER A 134 1.83 5.94 15.34
C SER A 134 0.55 6.61 15.86
N GLY A 135 -0.59 6.07 15.48
CA GLY A 135 -1.89 6.46 16.04
C GLY A 135 -2.48 7.76 15.50
N VAL A 136 -1.83 8.42 14.53
CA VAL A 136 -2.33 9.67 13.95
C VAL A 136 -3.24 9.40 12.76
N VAL A 137 -4.47 9.92 12.80
CA VAL A 137 -5.44 9.87 11.70
C VAL A 137 -5.68 11.26 11.14
N LEU A 138 -5.32 11.49 9.89
CA LEU A 138 -5.67 12.71 9.14
C LEU A 138 -7.01 12.49 8.45
N ARG A 139 -8.04 13.22 8.88
CA ARG A 139 -9.42 13.04 8.41
C ARG A 139 -10.04 14.33 7.92
N GLY A 140 -10.61 14.29 6.72
CA GLY A 140 -11.46 15.34 6.20
C GLY A 140 -12.95 15.16 6.53
N ALA A 141 -13.76 16.13 6.19
CA ALA A 141 -15.22 16.07 6.30
C ALA A 141 -15.89 15.32 5.13
N GLY A 142 -15.10 14.73 4.25
CA GLY A 142 -15.53 13.97 3.09
C GLY A 142 -14.79 14.41 1.81
N PRO A 143 -14.62 13.49 0.84
CA PRO A 143 -13.85 13.78 -0.37
C PRO A 143 -14.52 14.84 -1.28
N GLY A 144 -15.82 15.09 -1.12
CA GLY A 144 -16.52 16.18 -1.79
C GLY A 144 -16.53 17.51 -1.01
N SER A 145 -15.92 17.54 0.18
CA SER A 145 -16.02 18.68 1.11
C SER A 145 -14.67 19.21 1.55
N THR A 146 -13.67 18.35 1.76
CA THR A 146 -12.33 18.73 2.19
C THR A 146 -11.34 18.55 1.06
N PHE A 147 -10.62 19.60 0.71
CA PHE A 147 -9.65 19.63 -0.39
C PHE A 147 -8.28 20.06 0.12
N ILE A 148 -7.27 19.21 -0.05
CA ILE A 148 -5.86 19.55 0.19
C ILE A 148 -5.26 19.96 -1.15
N PHE A 149 -4.89 21.24 -1.27
CA PHE A 149 -4.36 21.85 -2.49
C PHE A 149 -2.88 22.17 -2.33
N ASN A 150 -2.02 21.45 -3.03
CA ASN A 150 -0.60 21.80 -3.08
C ASN A 150 -0.33 22.81 -4.19
N ASP A 151 0.14 24.01 -3.83
CA ASP A 151 0.38 25.10 -4.76
C ASP A 151 1.86 25.21 -5.21
N ALA A 152 2.65 24.16 -4.98
CA ALA A 152 4.01 24.04 -5.48
C ALA A 152 4.09 23.08 -6.67
N TRP A 153 4.71 23.50 -7.75
CA TRP A 153 4.96 22.66 -8.93
C TRP A 153 6.38 22.09 -9.00
N GLN A 154 7.35 22.69 -8.32
CA GLN A 154 8.72 22.15 -8.18
C GLN A 154 8.73 21.04 -7.13
N MET A 155 8.19 19.89 -7.50
CA MET A 155 7.95 18.78 -6.60
C MET A 155 8.86 17.56 -6.85
N ARG A 156 9.99 17.74 -7.53
CA ARG A 156 10.92 16.64 -7.77
C ARG A 156 11.27 15.89 -6.49
N ASN A 157 10.95 14.56 -6.45
CA ASN A 157 11.15 13.68 -5.31
C ASN A 157 10.50 14.17 -4.00
N LYS A 158 9.45 14.97 -4.09
CA LYS A 158 8.68 15.46 -2.95
C LYS A 158 7.27 14.87 -2.95
N ASP A 159 6.67 14.84 -1.76
CA ASP A 159 5.29 14.38 -1.56
C ASP A 159 4.40 15.53 -1.06
N ILE A 160 3.10 15.45 -1.28
CA ILE A 160 2.18 16.36 -0.60
C ILE A 160 2.01 15.87 0.85
N ILE A 161 1.64 14.59 1.03
CA ILE A 161 1.57 13.96 2.36
C ILE A 161 2.59 12.83 2.42
N ARG A 162 3.46 12.86 3.41
CA ARG A 162 4.41 11.79 3.70
C ARG A 162 4.16 11.19 5.07
N VAL A 163 3.92 9.88 5.09
CA VAL A 163 3.83 9.08 6.30
C VAL A 163 5.08 8.20 6.33
N ASP A 164 5.98 8.44 7.25
CA ASP A 164 7.22 7.65 7.31
C ASP A 164 7.79 7.52 8.71
N SER A 165 8.29 6.34 9.04
CA SER A 165 9.16 6.12 10.19
C SER A 165 10.60 6.52 9.85
N PRO A 166 11.40 6.97 10.82
CA PRO A 166 12.85 7.05 10.65
C PRO A 166 13.44 5.67 10.40
N GLY A 167 14.63 5.61 9.82
CA GLY A 167 15.37 4.38 9.63
C GLY A 167 15.55 3.97 8.17
N SER A 168 16.08 2.77 7.98
CA SER A 168 16.45 2.19 6.69
C SER A 168 15.41 1.20 6.17
N GLY A 169 15.63 0.68 4.97
CA GLY A 169 14.80 -0.39 4.41
C GLY A 169 14.90 -1.71 5.20
N TRP A 170 14.02 -2.65 4.92
CA TRP A 170 13.89 -3.92 5.63
C TRP A 170 15.17 -4.78 5.68
N ALA A 171 16.02 -4.66 4.68
CA ALA A 171 17.25 -5.43 4.61
C ALA A 171 18.37 -4.94 5.55
N THR A 172 18.21 -3.77 6.15
CA THR A 172 19.19 -3.22 7.09
C THR A 172 18.92 -3.75 8.48
N VAL A 173 19.90 -4.45 9.04
CA VAL A 173 19.86 -4.90 10.44
C VAL A 173 19.99 -3.67 11.34
N PRO A 174 19.05 -3.43 12.27
CA PRO A 174 19.19 -2.34 13.22
C PRO A 174 20.44 -2.51 14.09
N GLU A 175 21.11 -1.43 14.41
CA GLU A 175 22.30 -1.44 15.26
C GLU A 175 21.99 -2.09 16.61
N GLY A 176 22.85 -3.04 17.04
CA GLY A 176 22.65 -3.79 18.28
C GLY A 176 21.52 -4.83 18.25
N SER A 177 20.86 -5.01 17.11
CA SER A 177 19.81 -6.01 16.94
C SER A 177 20.39 -7.43 16.83
N PRO A 178 19.74 -8.45 17.42
CA PRO A 178 20.11 -9.83 17.18
C PRO A 178 19.91 -10.19 15.71
N GLU A 179 20.85 -10.99 15.20
CA GLU A 179 20.76 -11.66 13.91
C GLU A 179 21.13 -13.13 14.11
N THR A 180 20.39 -14.04 13.47
CA THR A 180 20.61 -15.48 13.56
C THR A 180 20.44 -16.15 12.19
N SER A 181 21.27 -17.14 11.88
CA SER A 181 21.16 -17.90 10.64
C SER A 181 20.00 -18.91 10.70
N ILE A 182 19.33 -19.13 9.58
CA ILE A 182 18.42 -20.26 9.38
C ILE A 182 19.29 -21.50 9.18
N ARG A 183 19.01 -22.58 9.95
CA ARG A 183 19.90 -23.75 10.04
C ARG A 183 19.82 -24.72 8.86
N SER A 184 18.72 -24.75 8.16
CA SER A 184 18.48 -25.65 7.03
C SER A 184 17.71 -24.93 5.95
N ASP A 185 17.82 -25.40 4.73
CA ASP A 185 17.00 -24.90 3.63
C ASP A 185 15.54 -24.97 4.00
N LEU A 186 14.86 -23.86 3.83
CA LEU A 186 13.46 -23.68 4.22
C LEU A 186 12.60 -23.66 2.97
N PRO A 187 11.88 -24.75 2.67
CA PRO A 187 10.90 -24.72 1.59
C PRO A 187 9.70 -23.82 1.95
N GLY A 188 9.04 -23.26 0.97
CA GLY A 188 7.84 -22.44 1.18
C GLY A 188 6.56 -23.24 0.88
N PRO A 189 5.43 -22.93 1.51
CA PRO A 189 5.27 -22.02 2.67
C PRO A 189 5.75 -22.66 3.99
N ALA A 190 6.31 -21.86 4.88
CA ALA A 190 6.81 -22.34 6.17
C ALA A 190 6.40 -21.36 7.30
N VAL A 191 6.01 -21.91 8.44
CA VAL A 191 5.69 -21.15 9.66
C VAL A 191 6.68 -21.48 10.81
N GLN A 192 7.37 -22.63 10.74
CA GLN A 192 8.39 -23.04 11.68
C GLN A 192 9.77 -22.72 11.09
N ILE A 193 10.53 -21.88 11.77
CA ILE A 193 11.80 -21.36 11.29
C ILE A 193 12.91 -21.85 12.21
N PRO A 194 13.62 -22.93 11.85
CA PRO A 194 14.74 -23.42 12.65
C PRO A 194 15.95 -22.49 12.48
N VAL A 195 16.41 -21.92 13.58
CA VAL A 195 17.53 -20.96 13.62
C VAL A 195 18.71 -21.46 14.45
N ALA A 196 19.87 -20.85 14.28
CA ALA A 196 21.08 -21.23 15.02
C ALA A 196 20.95 -20.91 16.52
N GLY A 197 20.20 -19.88 16.89
CA GLY A 197 19.89 -19.52 18.27
C GLY A 197 18.77 -18.52 18.32
N VAL A 198 18.03 -18.52 19.43
CA VAL A 198 16.86 -17.65 19.65
C VAL A 198 17.13 -16.50 20.64
N ALA A 199 18.36 -16.39 21.14
CA ALA A 199 18.72 -15.35 22.10
C ALA A 199 18.47 -13.95 21.54
N GLY A 200 17.80 -13.11 22.31
CA GLY A 200 17.45 -11.73 21.93
C GLY A 200 16.17 -11.59 21.11
N PHE A 201 15.46 -12.67 20.81
CA PHE A 201 14.14 -12.66 20.20
C PHE A 201 13.07 -13.00 21.25
N ALA A 202 11.90 -12.40 21.11
CA ALA A 202 10.75 -12.64 21.95
C ALA A 202 9.46 -12.83 21.13
N ALA A 203 8.48 -13.55 21.69
CA ALA A 203 7.14 -13.59 21.10
C ALA A 203 6.56 -12.17 21.06
N GLY A 204 5.95 -11.80 19.93
CA GLY A 204 5.51 -10.45 19.62
C GLY A 204 6.50 -9.60 18.83
N ASP A 205 7.76 -9.98 18.74
CA ASP A 205 8.74 -9.26 17.92
C ASP A 205 8.40 -9.34 16.44
N TRP A 206 8.59 -8.22 15.77
CA TRP A 206 8.57 -8.18 14.32
C TRP A 206 9.98 -8.44 13.78
N ILE A 207 10.08 -9.38 12.87
CA ILE A 207 11.32 -9.86 12.30
C ILE A 207 11.32 -9.77 10.78
N VAL A 208 12.51 -9.81 10.25
CA VAL A 208 12.79 -9.98 8.83
C VAL A 208 13.45 -11.33 8.63
N LEU A 209 12.81 -12.20 7.85
CA LEU A 209 13.44 -13.41 7.31
C LEU A 209 13.95 -13.07 5.91
N ARG A 210 15.19 -13.40 5.60
CA ARG A 210 15.73 -13.06 4.27
C ARG A 210 16.76 -14.07 3.79
N ALA A 211 16.90 -14.14 2.46
CA ALA A 211 18.01 -14.76 1.76
C ALA A 211 18.51 -13.81 0.67
N ASP A 212 19.83 -13.74 0.49
CA ASP A 212 20.44 -12.83 -0.48
C ASP A 212 20.21 -13.34 -1.92
N ALA A 213 20.13 -12.42 -2.87
CA ALA A 213 20.13 -12.78 -4.29
C ALA A 213 21.57 -13.13 -4.73
N SER A 214 22.07 -14.28 -4.28
CA SER A 214 23.38 -14.80 -4.66
C SER A 214 23.44 -15.10 -6.16
N GLU A 215 24.64 -15.29 -6.70
CA GLU A 215 24.77 -15.73 -8.10
C GLU A 215 24.09 -17.09 -8.32
N ALA A 216 24.21 -18.01 -7.36
CA ALA A 216 23.51 -19.30 -7.43
C ALA A 216 21.99 -19.16 -7.42
N PHE A 217 21.44 -18.21 -6.67
CA PHE A 217 20.02 -17.87 -6.71
C PHE A 217 19.59 -17.35 -8.10
N LYS A 218 20.36 -16.43 -8.68
CA LYS A 218 20.08 -15.87 -9.99
C LYS A 218 20.18 -16.93 -11.11
N GLU A 219 21.19 -17.79 -11.05
CA GLU A 219 21.38 -18.89 -12.00
C GLU A 219 20.25 -19.91 -11.94
N GLU A 220 19.79 -20.27 -10.75
CA GLU A 220 18.64 -21.18 -10.55
C GLU A 220 17.37 -20.65 -11.22
N HIS A 221 17.21 -19.33 -11.32
CA HIS A 221 16.08 -18.67 -11.96
C HIS A 221 16.34 -18.33 -13.45
N ASN A 222 17.46 -18.74 -14.01
CA ASN A 222 17.91 -18.36 -15.36
C ASN A 222 18.04 -16.84 -15.56
N MET A 223 18.37 -16.11 -14.49
CA MET A 223 18.40 -14.63 -14.45
C MET A 223 19.80 -14.07 -14.20
N GLY A 224 20.85 -14.89 -14.27
CA GLY A 224 22.22 -14.51 -13.94
C GLY A 224 22.74 -13.24 -14.62
N ASN A 225 22.36 -13.03 -15.89
CA ASN A 225 22.74 -11.84 -16.65
C ASN A 225 21.68 -10.73 -16.67
N VAL A 226 20.51 -10.97 -16.06
CA VAL A 226 19.35 -10.06 -16.11
C VAL A 226 19.13 -9.35 -14.78
N TRP A 227 19.24 -10.09 -13.68
CA TRP A 227 19.06 -9.55 -12.33
C TRP A 227 20.34 -8.89 -11.81
N GLY A 228 20.71 -7.77 -12.41
CA GLY A 228 21.79 -6.91 -11.95
C GLY A 228 21.26 -5.61 -11.34
N GLY A 229 21.53 -5.35 -10.09
CA GLY A 229 21.26 -4.06 -9.46
C GLY A 229 19.83 -3.81 -9.01
N GLN A 230 19.12 -2.89 -9.65
CA GLN A 230 17.78 -2.46 -9.21
C GLN A 230 16.70 -3.51 -9.49
N GLY A 231 15.83 -3.77 -8.51
CA GLY A 231 14.69 -4.68 -8.62
C GLY A 231 14.87 -5.99 -7.85
N VAL A 232 16.03 -6.63 -7.93
CA VAL A 232 16.38 -7.80 -7.09
C VAL A 232 16.74 -7.35 -5.68
N GLY A 233 17.47 -6.23 -5.57
CA GLY A 233 17.86 -5.65 -4.30
C GLY A 233 18.56 -6.66 -3.39
N PRO A 234 18.16 -6.72 -2.10
CA PRO A 234 18.79 -7.60 -1.11
C PRO A 234 18.33 -9.06 -1.18
N GLY A 235 17.58 -9.48 -2.20
CA GLY A 235 17.05 -10.82 -2.34
C GLY A 235 15.65 -11.03 -1.80
N VAL A 236 15.30 -12.29 -1.52
CA VAL A 236 13.99 -12.67 -0.95
C VAL A 236 13.90 -12.22 0.50
N LEU A 237 12.77 -11.65 0.88
CA LEU A 237 12.59 -11.11 2.22
C LEU A 237 11.12 -11.16 2.64
N PHE A 238 10.87 -11.55 3.90
CA PHE A 238 9.56 -11.57 4.52
C PHE A 238 9.58 -10.84 5.86
N VAL A 239 8.60 -9.96 6.07
CA VAL A 239 8.34 -9.32 7.37
C VAL A 239 7.25 -10.11 8.08
N ARG A 240 7.55 -10.62 9.28
CA ARG A 240 6.68 -11.49 10.06
C ARG A 240 6.72 -11.14 11.54
N GLN A 241 5.71 -11.60 12.28
CA GLN A 241 5.71 -11.49 13.72
C GLN A 241 5.97 -12.87 14.35
N ILE A 242 6.81 -12.92 15.37
CA ILE A 242 7.02 -14.15 16.15
C ILE A 242 5.80 -14.37 17.03
N VAL A 243 5.15 -15.53 16.90
CA VAL A 243 4.01 -15.91 17.74
C VAL A 243 4.39 -16.86 18.86
N ALA A 244 5.47 -17.64 18.67
CA ALA A 244 6.02 -18.53 19.70
C ALA A 244 7.49 -18.80 19.44
N ILE A 245 8.21 -19.20 20.50
CA ILE A 245 9.61 -19.61 20.46
C ILE A 245 9.75 -20.95 21.19
N ASP A 246 10.36 -21.94 20.54
CA ASP A 246 10.84 -23.17 21.18
C ASP A 246 12.34 -23.06 21.36
N GLU A 247 12.75 -22.78 22.61
CA GLU A 247 14.17 -22.64 22.97
C GLU A 247 14.92 -23.97 22.87
N ALA A 248 14.25 -25.10 23.15
CA ALA A 248 14.87 -26.42 23.12
C ALA A 248 15.30 -26.84 21.71
N SER A 249 14.47 -26.54 20.73
CA SER A 249 14.75 -26.80 19.31
C SER A 249 15.35 -25.62 18.57
N ASN A 250 15.47 -24.43 19.19
CA ASN A 250 15.80 -23.17 18.54
C ASN A 250 14.92 -22.89 17.33
N THR A 251 13.59 -22.92 17.52
CA THR A 251 12.64 -22.73 16.45
C THR A 251 11.73 -21.53 16.73
N LEU A 252 11.66 -20.59 15.79
CA LEU A 252 10.71 -19.49 15.81
C LEU A 252 9.43 -19.90 15.06
N THR A 253 8.27 -19.67 15.65
CA THR A 253 6.96 -19.80 14.96
C THR A 253 6.48 -18.41 14.55
N ILE A 254 6.12 -18.22 13.28
CA ILE A 254 5.72 -16.94 12.72
C ILE A 254 4.22 -16.89 12.41
N ASP A 255 3.66 -15.69 12.35
CA ASP A 255 2.23 -15.38 12.17
C ASP A 255 1.69 -15.74 10.77
N VAL A 256 2.44 -15.43 9.73
CA VAL A 256 2.07 -15.68 8.32
C VAL A 256 3.16 -16.52 7.66
N PRO A 257 2.81 -17.59 6.92
CA PRO A 257 3.80 -18.41 6.24
C PRO A 257 4.71 -17.60 5.31
N THR A 258 5.94 -18.08 5.13
CA THR A 258 6.79 -17.59 4.03
C THR A 258 6.09 -17.90 2.70
N ARG A 259 6.34 -17.05 1.68
CA ARG A 259 5.72 -17.23 0.36
C ARG A 259 6.67 -17.77 -0.69
N TYR A 260 7.90 -17.97 -0.28
CA TYR A 260 8.96 -18.49 -1.12
C TYR A 260 9.96 -19.25 -0.26
N TYR A 261 10.81 -20.07 -0.87
CA TYR A 261 11.88 -20.78 -0.15
C TYR A 261 13.01 -19.82 0.26
N LEU A 262 13.74 -20.21 1.31
CA LEU A 262 14.97 -19.55 1.75
C LEU A 262 16.04 -20.62 1.88
N LYS A 263 17.11 -20.54 1.08
CA LYS A 263 18.22 -21.50 1.10
C LYS A 263 19.41 -20.99 1.89
N THR A 264 20.02 -21.87 2.64
CA THR A 264 21.19 -21.57 3.46
C THR A 264 22.39 -21.11 2.63
N ARG A 265 22.55 -21.64 1.42
CA ARG A 265 23.58 -21.20 0.47
C ARG A 265 23.48 -19.71 0.11
N ASP A 266 22.27 -19.14 0.23
CA ASP A 266 21.96 -17.74 -0.05
C ASP A 266 21.97 -16.88 1.23
N SER A 267 22.70 -17.33 2.25
CA SER A 267 22.85 -16.65 3.56
C SER A 267 21.51 -16.40 4.25
N ALA A 268 20.61 -17.40 4.26
CA ALA A 268 19.31 -17.31 4.90
C ALA A 268 19.41 -17.00 6.40
N ARG A 269 18.74 -15.95 6.87
CA ARG A 269 18.86 -15.43 8.23
C ARG A 269 17.64 -14.66 8.69
N VAL A 270 17.60 -14.40 10.00
CA VAL A 270 16.54 -13.65 10.69
C VAL A 270 17.17 -12.53 11.51
N HIS A 271 16.56 -11.34 11.48
CA HIS A 271 16.89 -10.23 12.35
C HIS A 271 15.65 -9.46 12.75
N LEU A 272 15.71 -8.58 13.78
CA LEU A 272 14.59 -7.74 14.15
C LEU A 272 14.27 -6.73 13.05
N LEU A 273 13.00 -6.43 12.90
CA LEU A 273 12.53 -5.37 12.01
C LEU A 273 12.93 -3.99 12.56
N GLY A 274 13.45 -3.14 11.70
CA GLY A 274 13.76 -1.75 12.06
C GLY A 274 12.50 -0.92 12.40
N PRO A 275 12.68 0.34 12.84
CA PRO A 275 11.58 1.20 13.27
C PRO A 275 10.47 1.32 12.22
N HIS A 276 9.23 1.16 12.66
CA HIS A 276 8.00 1.34 11.91
C HIS A 276 7.00 2.16 12.73
N ILE A 277 6.04 2.75 12.07
CA ILE A 277 4.88 3.37 12.71
C ILE A 277 3.63 2.58 12.35
N ASP A 278 2.70 2.54 13.30
CA ASP A 278 1.46 1.76 13.22
C ASP A 278 0.23 2.64 13.35
N GLU A 279 -0.92 2.12 12.95
CA GLU A 279 -2.23 2.72 13.22
C GLU A 279 -2.34 4.16 12.68
N VAL A 280 -1.80 4.39 11.47
CA VAL A 280 -1.93 5.68 10.79
C VAL A 280 -3.06 5.59 9.76
N GLY A 281 -3.99 6.53 9.83
CA GLY A 281 -5.12 6.64 8.90
C GLY A 281 -5.07 7.91 8.05
N LEU A 282 -5.43 7.79 6.76
CA LEU A 282 -5.71 8.91 5.89
C LEU A 282 -7.14 8.75 5.36
N GLU A 283 -8.04 9.69 5.69
CA GLU A 283 -9.46 9.46 5.52
C GLU A 283 -10.22 10.65 4.95
N ASP A 284 -11.12 10.38 4.01
CA ASP A 284 -12.25 11.26 3.67
C ASP A 284 -11.87 12.67 3.21
N PHE A 285 -10.90 12.79 2.29
CA PHE A 285 -10.52 14.07 1.68
C PHE A 285 -10.14 13.92 0.19
N SER A 286 -10.14 15.05 -0.50
CA SER A 286 -9.58 15.19 -1.84
C SER A 286 -8.20 15.83 -1.80
N ILE A 287 -7.28 15.40 -2.68
CA ILE A 287 -5.92 15.91 -2.77
C ILE A 287 -5.59 16.27 -4.23
N GLY A 288 -5.00 17.45 -4.44
CA GLY A 288 -4.64 17.91 -5.77
C GLY A 288 -3.43 18.81 -5.79
N ASN A 289 -2.84 18.96 -6.96
CA ASN A 289 -1.64 19.76 -7.17
C ASN A 289 -1.86 20.82 -8.24
N ILE A 290 -1.28 22.01 -8.06
CA ILE A 290 -1.16 22.98 -9.13
C ILE A 290 -0.39 22.37 -10.31
N GLU A 291 -0.85 22.62 -11.52
CA GLU A 291 -0.12 22.19 -12.72
C GLU A 291 1.20 22.95 -12.88
N HIS A 292 2.15 22.35 -13.58
CA HIS A 292 3.41 23.03 -13.90
C HIS A 292 3.15 24.16 -14.91
N PRO A 293 3.63 25.40 -14.69
CA PRO A 293 3.29 26.54 -15.57
C PRO A 293 3.77 26.37 -17.02
N ASN A 294 4.81 25.60 -17.24
CA ASN A 294 5.38 25.34 -18.58
C ASN A 294 4.88 24.01 -19.18
N HIS A 295 3.72 23.53 -18.80
CA HIS A 295 3.16 22.29 -19.39
C HIS A 295 2.70 22.46 -20.83
N GLY A 296 2.63 23.68 -21.35
CA GLY A 296 1.84 24.11 -22.52
C GLY A 296 2.36 23.71 -23.89
N SER A 297 3.41 22.91 -24.03
CA SER A 297 3.75 22.38 -25.33
C SER A 297 3.28 20.93 -25.43
N THR A 298 2.41 20.70 -26.38
CA THR A 298 1.82 19.38 -26.70
C THR A 298 2.85 18.30 -27.02
N SER A 299 4.07 18.65 -27.28
CA SER A 299 5.16 17.73 -27.63
C SER A 299 6.05 17.32 -26.45
N GLY A 300 5.95 17.98 -25.30
CA GLY A 300 6.98 17.90 -24.25
C GLY A 300 6.69 16.94 -23.08
N TRP A 301 5.45 16.73 -22.74
CA TRP A 301 5.11 16.03 -21.48
C TRP A 301 5.42 14.54 -21.45
N SER A 302 5.37 13.90 -22.59
CA SER A 302 5.67 12.48 -22.68
C SER A 302 7.10 12.19 -23.11
N THR A 303 7.80 13.18 -23.63
CA THR A 303 9.12 13.06 -24.23
C THR A 303 10.19 13.87 -23.52
N GLY A 304 9.80 14.74 -22.57
CA GLY A 304 10.75 15.52 -21.78
C GLY A 304 11.66 14.59 -20.99
N ASP A 305 12.96 14.84 -21.07
CA ASP A 305 13.94 14.09 -20.29
C ASP A 305 13.88 14.54 -18.82
N TYR A 306 13.33 13.67 -17.98
CA TYR A 306 13.25 13.88 -16.54
C TYR A 306 14.63 13.97 -15.85
N SER A 307 15.69 13.60 -16.52
CA SER A 307 17.06 13.70 -15.99
C SER A 307 17.69 15.07 -16.23
N VAL A 308 17.14 15.88 -17.15
CA VAL A 308 17.68 17.20 -17.50
C VAL A 308 17.09 18.30 -16.62
N ALA A 309 17.90 18.85 -15.74
CA ALA A 309 17.52 19.95 -14.86
C ALA A 309 17.01 21.18 -15.64
N GLY A 310 15.99 21.86 -15.12
CA GLY A 310 15.34 23.02 -15.75
C GLY A 310 14.23 22.65 -16.74
N THR A 311 13.96 21.37 -16.96
CA THR A 311 12.79 20.93 -17.72
C THR A 311 11.60 20.69 -16.78
N HIS A 312 10.39 20.87 -17.31
CA HIS A 312 9.16 20.57 -16.56
C HIS A 312 9.10 19.09 -16.12
N ALA A 313 9.57 18.17 -16.98
CA ALA A 313 9.65 16.75 -16.65
C ALA A 313 10.56 16.49 -15.44
N HIS A 314 11.69 17.18 -15.35
CA HIS A 314 12.60 17.12 -14.22
C HIS A 314 11.94 17.64 -12.94
N ASP A 315 11.26 18.78 -13.00
CA ASP A 315 10.71 19.45 -11.82
C ASP A 315 9.59 18.67 -11.14
N VAL A 316 8.85 17.85 -11.92
CA VAL A 316 7.74 17.04 -11.38
C VAL A 316 8.12 15.57 -11.16
N HIS A 317 9.30 15.14 -11.62
CA HIS A 317 9.71 13.74 -11.57
C HIS A 317 9.72 13.18 -10.15
N GLY A 318 9.13 11.98 -9.98
CA GLY A 318 9.12 11.26 -8.71
C GLY A 318 8.30 11.93 -7.60
N SER A 319 7.42 12.90 -7.94
CA SER A 319 6.47 13.45 -6.97
C SER A 319 5.34 12.48 -6.69
N TYR A 320 4.84 12.47 -5.45
CA TYR A 320 3.66 11.71 -5.04
C TYR A 320 2.65 12.62 -4.32
N ALA A 321 1.36 12.38 -4.53
CA ALA A 321 0.36 12.99 -3.67
C ALA A 321 0.45 12.43 -2.25
N ILE A 322 0.58 11.12 -2.11
CA ILE A 322 0.69 10.44 -0.83
C ILE A 322 1.81 9.40 -0.89
N SER A 323 2.63 9.35 0.14
CA SER A 323 3.66 8.34 0.34
C SER A 323 3.57 7.76 1.76
N MET A 324 3.40 6.44 1.88
CA MET A 324 3.47 5.71 3.14
C MET A 324 4.67 4.77 3.11
N THR A 325 5.60 4.95 4.02
CA THR A 325 6.84 4.16 4.03
C THR A 325 7.19 3.72 5.44
N ARG A 326 7.52 2.44 5.61
CA ARG A 326 7.79 1.82 6.92
C ARG A 326 6.62 1.99 7.88
N THR A 327 5.43 1.66 7.37
CA THR A 327 4.19 1.63 8.14
C THR A 327 3.66 0.21 8.27
N ARG A 328 2.96 -0.06 9.35
CA ARG A 328 2.24 -1.31 9.60
C ARG A 328 0.81 -1.02 10.02
N ASN A 329 -0.08 -1.99 9.85
CA ASN A 329 -1.45 -1.91 10.37
C ASN A 329 -2.05 -0.51 10.19
N SER A 330 -2.02 0.01 8.96
CA SER A 330 -2.42 1.38 8.63
C SER A 330 -3.40 1.37 7.47
N TRP A 331 -4.04 2.49 7.19
CA TRP A 331 -5.07 2.53 6.15
C TRP A 331 -5.18 3.86 5.43
N ILE A 332 -5.75 3.78 4.24
CA ILE A 332 -6.22 4.92 3.44
C ILE A 332 -7.63 4.58 2.99
N ARG A 333 -8.62 5.41 3.32
CA ARG A 333 -10.01 5.20 2.90
C ARG A 333 -10.70 6.49 2.48
N GLY A 334 -11.56 6.41 1.46
CA GLY A 334 -12.35 7.56 1.01
C GLY A 334 -11.50 8.73 0.50
N VAL A 335 -10.28 8.47 0.02
CA VAL A 335 -9.37 9.50 -0.50
C VAL A 335 -9.42 9.51 -2.02
N GLN A 336 -9.53 10.69 -2.60
CA GLN A 336 -9.49 10.84 -4.05
C GLN A 336 -8.59 11.99 -4.49
N THR A 337 -8.09 11.90 -5.73
CA THR A 337 -7.45 13.04 -6.38
C THR A 337 -8.50 13.94 -7.03
N TYR A 338 -8.27 15.25 -7.07
CA TYR A 338 -9.17 16.20 -7.72
C TYR A 338 -8.41 17.22 -8.56
N ARG A 339 -9.08 17.82 -9.54
CA ARG A 339 -8.56 18.93 -10.31
C ARG A 339 -8.69 20.22 -9.52
N PRO A 340 -7.57 20.87 -9.11
CA PRO A 340 -7.63 22.24 -8.57
C PRO A 340 -8.28 23.19 -9.59
N PRO A 341 -9.16 24.12 -9.15
CA PRO A 341 -9.78 25.10 -10.06
C PRO A 341 -8.79 25.98 -10.82
N GLN A 342 -7.58 26.14 -10.28
CA GLN A 342 -6.48 26.91 -10.87
C GLN A 342 -5.84 26.21 -12.09
N ASN A 343 -6.04 24.91 -12.23
CA ASN A 343 -5.47 24.15 -13.34
C ASN A 343 -6.25 24.39 -14.64
N SER A 344 -5.56 24.76 -15.69
CA SER A 344 -6.14 24.87 -17.02
C SER A 344 -6.39 23.50 -17.66
N LEU A 345 -5.51 22.56 -17.38
CA LEU A 345 -5.64 21.16 -17.79
C LEU A 345 -6.48 20.37 -16.78
N ASN A 346 -7.01 19.25 -17.25
CA ASN A 346 -7.69 18.31 -16.36
C ASN A 346 -6.66 17.38 -15.67
N ALA A 347 -5.72 18.01 -14.97
CA ALA A 347 -4.67 17.33 -14.20
C ALA A 347 -4.97 17.45 -12.71
N HIS A 348 -4.81 16.33 -11.98
CA HIS A 348 -5.06 16.24 -10.56
C HIS A 348 -3.73 16.19 -9.76
N VAL A 349 -2.75 15.45 -10.25
CA VAL A 349 -1.43 15.28 -9.64
C VAL A 349 -0.34 15.53 -10.67
N LEU A 350 0.84 15.92 -10.21
CA LEU A 350 1.95 16.22 -11.13
C LEU A 350 2.53 14.97 -11.78
N SER A 351 2.74 13.91 -11.01
CA SER A 351 3.29 12.65 -11.50
C SER A 351 2.55 11.46 -10.91
N ASN A 352 2.81 11.07 -9.67
CA ASN A 352 2.25 9.88 -9.07
C ASN A 352 1.21 10.21 -7.98
N ALA A 353 0.27 9.28 -7.71
CA ALA A 353 -0.71 9.51 -6.65
C ALA A 353 -0.28 8.85 -5.33
N LEU A 354 -0.30 7.53 -5.22
CA LEU A 354 0.00 6.80 -3.98
C LEU A 354 1.22 5.91 -4.12
N ARG A 355 2.15 6.01 -3.16
CA ARG A 355 3.23 5.03 -2.94
C ARG A 355 3.09 4.38 -1.58
N ILE A 356 3.20 3.05 -1.54
CA ILE A 356 3.37 2.27 -0.32
C ILE A 356 4.72 1.57 -0.44
N GLY A 357 5.63 1.83 0.52
CA GLY A 357 7.01 1.33 0.46
C GLY A 357 7.49 0.73 1.78
N ASN A 358 8.14 -0.46 1.75
CA ASN A 358 8.61 -1.14 2.96
C ASN A 358 7.55 -1.17 4.07
N SER A 359 6.34 -1.54 3.72
CA SER A 359 5.17 -1.49 4.62
C SER A 359 4.41 -2.79 4.59
N VAL A 360 3.74 -3.13 5.69
CA VAL A 360 3.08 -4.43 5.85
C VAL A 360 1.70 -4.29 6.49
N ALA A 361 0.74 -5.10 6.01
CA ALA A 361 -0.62 -5.17 6.53
C ALA A 361 -1.37 -3.82 6.49
N LEU A 362 -1.45 -3.22 5.29
CA LEU A 362 -2.22 -2.00 5.04
C LEU A 362 -3.46 -2.29 4.21
N THR A 363 -4.50 -1.48 4.41
CA THR A 363 -5.67 -1.45 3.53
C THR A 363 -5.81 -0.09 2.86
N VAL A 364 -6.03 -0.12 1.55
CA VAL A 364 -6.47 1.04 0.74
C VAL A 364 -7.87 0.72 0.23
N GLU A 365 -8.87 1.52 0.60
CA GLU A 365 -10.26 1.22 0.23
C GLU A 365 -11.07 2.46 -0.16
N ASN A 366 -12.00 2.26 -1.09
CA ASN A 366 -12.92 3.31 -1.54
C ASN A 366 -12.18 4.57 -2.00
N CYS A 367 -11.08 4.39 -2.72
CA CYS A 367 -10.23 5.49 -3.19
C CYS A 367 -10.36 5.70 -4.70
N HIS A 368 -10.05 6.92 -5.15
CA HIS A 368 -10.06 7.24 -6.58
C HIS A 368 -8.85 8.11 -6.95
N PHE A 369 -7.85 7.51 -7.62
CA PHE A 369 -6.61 8.18 -8.01
C PHE A 369 -6.51 8.29 -9.53
N GLN A 370 -6.36 9.50 -10.05
CA GLN A 370 -6.36 9.70 -11.50
C GLN A 370 -5.64 10.98 -11.95
N ARG A 371 -5.42 11.08 -13.28
CA ARG A 371 -5.05 12.30 -14.00
C ARG A 371 -3.70 12.87 -13.61
N ALA A 372 -2.66 12.07 -13.88
CA ALA A 372 -1.29 12.56 -13.82
C ALA A 372 -1.03 13.59 -14.92
N LEU A 373 -0.38 14.70 -14.57
CA LEU A 373 0.06 15.68 -15.54
C LEU A 373 1.20 15.15 -16.40
N TYR A 374 2.22 14.57 -15.79
CA TYR A 374 3.38 13.99 -16.46
C TYR A 374 3.32 12.46 -16.46
N SER A 375 3.32 11.86 -17.64
CA SER A 375 3.23 10.41 -17.85
C SER A 375 4.44 9.82 -18.62
N GLY A 376 5.55 10.54 -18.65
CA GLY A 376 6.77 10.09 -19.32
C GLY A 376 7.53 8.99 -18.58
N GLY A 377 8.71 8.62 -19.10
CA GLY A 377 9.58 7.58 -18.54
C GLY A 377 10.03 7.79 -17.09
N GLY A 378 10.82 6.86 -16.57
CA GLY A 378 11.47 7.02 -15.25
C GLY A 378 10.58 6.82 -14.03
N GLY A 379 9.46 6.10 -14.12
CA GLY A 379 8.63 5.80 -12.95
C GLY A 379 7.64 6.91 -12.61
N ASN A 380 7.01 7.49 -13.63
CA ASN A 380 6.02 8.54 -13.48
C ASN A 380 4.61 8.06 -13.88
N ALA A 381 3.58 8.76 -13.40
CA ALA A 381 2.16 8.49 -13.59
C ALA A 381 1.71 7.10 -13.10
N TYR A 382 2.20 6.70 -11.93
CA TYR A 382 1.73 5.54 -11.20
C TYR A 382 0.65 5.97 -10.21
N MET A 383 -0.55 5.38 -10.33
CA MET A 383 -1.65 5.77 -9.43
C MET A 383 -1.57 5.08 -8.08
N VAL A 384 -1.33 3.77 -8.06
CA VAL A 384 -1.04 3.02 -6.83
C VAL A 384 0.22 2.20 -7.07
N ARG A 385 1.30 2.55 -6.37
CA ARG A 385 2.56 1.82 -6.44
C ARG A 385 2.88 1.19 -5.09
N ILE A 386 3.04 -0.14 -5.09
CA ILE A 386 3.49 -0.91 -3.95
C ILE A 386 4.91 -1.37 -4.22
N THR A 387 5.86 -0.91 -3.39
CA THR A 387 7.30 -1.21 -3.52
C THR A 387 7.80 -1.82 -2.24
N ASN A 388 8.26 -3.07 -2.28
CA ASN A 388 8.61 -3.81 -1.06
C ASN A 388 7.45 -3.83 -0.06
N GLY A 389 6.20 -3.89 -0.53
CA GLY A 389 5.02 -3.97 0.32
C GLY A 389 4.55 -5.40 0.49
N GLN A 390 4.14 -5.77 1.69
CA GLN A 390 3.66 -7.12 1.98
C GLN A 390 2.31 -7.10 2.67
N GLU A 391 1.43 -8.05 2.26
CA GLU A 391 0.11 -8.19 2.84
C GLU A 391 -0.72 -6.89 2.74
N ILE A 392 -0.63 -6.21 1.59
CA ILE A 392 -1.40 -4.99 1.31
C ILE A 392 -2.70 -5.37 0.60
N LEU A 393 -3.82 -4.87 1.08
CA LEU A 393 -5.11 -4.98 0.43
C LEU A 393 -5.50 -3.65 -0.21
N VAL A 394 -5.71 -3.67 -1.52
CA VAL A 394 -6.32 -2.54 -2.24
C VAL A 394 -7.69 -3.00 -2.70
N LYS A 395 -8.77 -2.43 -2.16
CA LYS A 395 -10.13 -2.84 -2.51
C LYS A 395 -11.01 -1.65 -2.89
N ASP A 396 -12.00 -1.90 -3.74
CA ASP A 396 -13.01 -0.91 -4.14
C ASP A 396 -12.36 0.41 -4.58
N THR A 397 -11.21 0.33 -5.25
CA THR A 397 -10.38 1.49 -5.63
C THR A 397 -10.33 1.62 -7.13
N VAL A 398 -10.57 2.83 -7.62
CA VAL A 398 -10.50 3.18 -9.03
C VAL A 398 -9.23 3.96 -9.31
N VAL A 399 -8.53 3.59 -10.38
CA VAL A 399 -7.38 4.34 -10.90
C VAL A 399 -7.63 4.68 -12.36
N GLY A 400 -7.23 5.88 -12.79
CA GLY A 400 -7.54 6.27 -14.16
C GLY A 400 -6.65 7.36 -14.74
N TYR A 401 -6.69 7.48 -16.06
CA TYR A 401 -5.99 8.53 -16.81
C TYR A 401 -4.51 8.65 -16.40
N ASN A 402 -3.79 7.55 -16.55
CA ASN A 402 -2.43 7.38 -16.07
C ASN A 402 -1.60 6.54 -17.04
N ARG A 403 -0.32 6.36 -16.75
CA ARG A 403 0.54 5.44 -17.48
C ARG A 403 0.41 4.02 -16.92
N HIS A 404 0.42 3.88 -15.58
CA HIS A 404 0.27 2.60 -14.89
C HIS A 404 -0.73 2.76 -13.74
N GLY A 405 -1.78 1.94 -13.73
CA GLY A 405 -2.81 1.98 -12.69
C GLY A 405 -2.31 1.45 -11.36
N PHE A 406 -2.12 0.14 -11.30
CA PHE A 406 -1.60 -0.56 -10.13
C PHE A 406 -0.22 -1.12 -10.46
N VAL A 407 0.76 -0.91 -9.57
CA VAL A 407 2.15 -1.33 -9.78
C VAL A 407 2.67 -2.06 -8.55
N PHE A 408 3.09 -3.30 -8.74
CA PHE A 408 3.90 -4.04 -7.78
C PHE A 408 5.35 -4.00 -8.25
N SER A 409 6.27 -3.62 -7.38
CA SER A 409 7.68 -3.49 -7.78
C SER A 409 8.63 -3.98 -6.69
N HIS A 410 9.73 -4.57 -7.14
CA HIS A 410 10.79 -5.19 -6.36
C HIS A 410 10.44 -6.58 -5.78
N MET A 411 11.47 -7.41 -5.64
CA MET A 411 11.37 -8.82 -5.25
C MET A 411 10.73 -9.05 -3.87
N GLN A 412 10.83 -8.08 -2.97
CA GLN A 412 10.27 -8.18 -1.61
C GLN A 412 8.76 -7.91 -1.55
N THR A 413 8.14 -7.58 -2.69
CA THR A 413 6.70 -7.30 -2.78
C THR A 413 5.94 -8.62 -2.88
N SER A 414 5.17 -8.97 -1.86
CA SER A 414 4.46 -10.26 -1.81
C SER A 414 3.18 -10.23 -0.97
N GLY A 415 2.28 -11.19 -1.23
CA GLY A 415 1.04 -11.35 -0.44
C GLY A 415 0.03 -10.23 -0.61
N ASN A 416 0.14 -9.41 -1.64
CA ASN A 416 -0.73 -8.26 -1.86
C ASN A 416 -1.96 -8.65 -2.69
N VAL A 417 -3.09 -8.01 -2.44
CA VAL A 417 -4.37 -8.28 -3.12
C VAL A 417 -4.97 -6.99 -3.66
N ILE A 418 -5.42 -7.04 -4.91
CA ILE A 418 -6.32 -6.04 -5.47
C ILE A 418 -7.70 -6.69 -5.60
N LEU A 419 -8.64 -6.22 -4.80
CA LEU A 419 -10.00 -6.73 -4.75
C LEU A 419 -10.98 -5.68 -5.29
N ARG A 420 -11.73 -6.01 -6.35
CA ARG A 420 -12.66 -5.08 -7.02
C ARG A 420 -11.98 -3.75 -7.39
N GLY A 421 -10.69 -3.81 -7.75
CA GLY A 421 -9.98 -2.67 -8.31
C GLY A 421 -10.40 -2.44 -9.76
N ARG A 422 -10.47 -1.18 -10.19
CA ARG A 422 -10.79 -0.80 -11.56
C ARG A 422 -9.73 0.15 -12.09
N ALA A 423 -9.14 -0.20 -13.24
CA ALA A 423 -8.18 0.64 -13.95
C ALA A 423 -8.81 1.12 -15.26
N GLU A 424 -8.82 2.43 -15.48
CA GLU A 424 -9.46 3.08 -16.63
C GLU A 424 -8.45 3.96 -17.37
N HIS A 425 -8.56 4.02 -18.69
CA HIS A 425 -7.79 4.95 -19.53
C HIS A 425 -6.29 4.97 -19.20
N THR A 426 -5.70 3.80 -19.02
CA THR A 426 -4.23 3.67 -18.91
C THR A 426 -3.55 4.03 -20.23
N GLY A 427 -2.32 4.51 -20.18
CA GLY A 427 -1.64 5.08 -21.35
C GLY A 427 -2.11 6.49 -21.72
N TRP A 428 -3.04 7.08 -20.94
CA TRP A 428 -3.58 8.40 -21.20
C TRP A 428 -2.56 9.52 -20.89
N ARG A 429 -2.63 10.57 -21.71
CA ARG A 429 -1.81 11.78 -21.54
C ARG A 429 -2.72 12.97 -21.27
N ALA A 430 -2.42 13.76 -20.24
CA ALA A 430 -3.19 14.95 -19.88
C ALA A 430 -3.20 16.00 -20.99
N ILE A 431 -2.22 15.97 -21.86
CA ILE A 431 -2.00 16.95 -22.94
C ILE A 431 -2.58 16.42 -24.23
N ALA A 432 -3.23 17.32 -24.98
CA ALA A 432 -3.75 17.11 -26.32
C ALA A 432 -4.96 16.16 -26.48
N GLY A 433 -5.71 15.86 -25.42
CA GLY A 433 -6.99 15.15 -25.56
C GLY A 433 -6.94 13.78 -26.23
N GLY A 434 -5.77 13.18 -26.33
CA GLY A 434 -5.55 11.93 -27.04
C GLY A 434 -5.13 10.79 -26.12
N ALA A 435 -5.70 9.64 -26.34
CA ALA A 435 -5.10 8.38 -25.92
C ALA A 435 -3.75 8.24 -26.66
N GLY A 436 -2.65 8.47 -25.98
CA GLY A 436 -1.33 8.29 -26.58
C GLY A 436 -0.90 6.86 -26.41
N SER A 437 -0.85 6.10 -27.46
CA SER A 437 -0.12 4.84 -27.47
C SER A 437 1.37 5.12 -27.39
N SER A 438 1.99 4.88 -26.30
CA SER A 438 3.45 4.76 -26.22
C SER A 438 3.75 3.40 -25.63
N GLY A 439 3.53 2.33 -26.32
CA GLY A 439 4.08 1.00 -26.04
C GLY A 439 4.15 0.47 -24.59
N SER A 440 3.55 1.16 -23.63
CA SER A 440 3.61 0.84 -22.20
C SER A 440 2.25 1.01 -21.53
N ASP A 441 1.20 0.62 -22.22
CA ASP A 441 -0.18 0.69 -21.74
C ASP A 441 -0.46 -0.50 -20.82
N HIS A 442 0.03 -0.43 -19.59
CA HIS A 442 -0.20 -1.47 -18.59
C HIS A 442 -1.24 -1.03 -17.59
N HIS A 443 -2.35 -1.77 -17.50
CA HIS A 443 -3.31 -1.61 -16.42
C HIS A 443 -2.71 -1.99 -15.08
N MET A 444 -1.91 -3.04 -15.09
CA MET A 444 -1.14 -3.52 -13.96
C MET A 444 0.27 -3.87 -14.45
N TRP A 445 1.27 -3.44 -13.72
CA TRP A 445 2.66 -3.77 -13.99
C TRP A 445 3.30 -4.38 -12.75
N MET A 446 3.90 -5.55 -12.95
CA MET A 446 4.69 -6.24 -11.93
C MET A 446 6.12 -6.31 -12.43
N SER A 447 7.05 -5.73 -11.68
CA SER A 447 8.48 -5.96 -11.87
C SER A 447 8.96 -6.96 -10.84
N GLN A 448 9.50 -8.03 -11.30
CA GLN A 448 10.23 -9.00 -10.46
C GLN A 448 11.68 -8.60 -10.36
#